data_78f356241410c30a34b5edc215bb547a
#
_entry.id   78f356241410c30a34b5edc215bb547a
#
_cell.length_a   1.000
_cell.length_b   1.000
_cell.length_c   1.000
_cell.angle_alpha   90.00
_cell.angle_beta   90.00
_cell.angle_gamma   90.00
#
_symmetry.space_group_name_H-M   'P 1'
#
loop_
_entity.id
_entity.type
_entity.pdbx_description
1 polymer ?
#
loop_
_entity_poly.entity_id
_entity_poly.type
_entity_poly.pdbx_seq_one_letter_code
_entity_poly.pdbx_strand_id
1 'polypeptide(L)'
;MSDGHKPSELKGEPQATAGPGQPDTPPAAAARILILEDEAWDAELAQRLMTSAEIGFTAVVVDTKESFLEQLAAFRPQLILSDFQLPGFSGAAALKLAQERCPSVPVIIWSGFLGDEAAVELIKQGASDYILKDRPARLPSAVRRALAEAEQRAQLAQFEDQLIRAQQLASLGQLAAAEQEVGRTRQMLAAARQQATATDTPS
;
A
#
# COMPACT_ATOMS: atom_id res chain seq x y z
N MET A 1 -14.56 32.73 -74.05
CA MET A 1 -14.25 34.08 -73.57
C MET A 1 -14.36 34.06 -72.10
N SER A 2 -13.21 33.83 -71.45
CA SER A 2 -12.51 34.81 -70.61
C SER A 2 -13.19 35.01 -69.28
N ASP A 3 -12.68 34.89 -68.14
CA ASP A 3 -11.38 34.96 -67.49
C ASP A 3 -11.61 34.46 -66.05
N GLY A 4 -10.89 33.67 -65.42
CA GLY A 4 -9.64 33.80 -64.80
C GLY A 4 -9.66 34.80 -63.63
N HIS A 5 -9.87 34.30 -62.40
CA HIS A 5 -9.20 34.94 -61.29
C HIS A 5 -9.11 33.96 -60.08
N LYS A 6 -7.89 33.52 -59.83
CA LYS A 6 -7.43 32.96 -58.56
C LYS A 6 -6.99 34.17 -57.69
N PRO A 7 -7.25 34.17 -56.40
CA PRO A 7 -6.14 34.46 -55.50
C PRO A 7 -6.07 33.59 -54.25
N SER A 8 -4.86 33.19 -54.04
CA SER A 8 -4.07 33.34 -52.81
C SER A 8 -4.43 32.53 -51.57
N GLU A 9 -3.58 31.58 -51.35
CA GLU A 9 -3.24 30.95 -50.08
C GLU A 9 -3.12 31.96 -48.93
N LEU A 10 -3.80 31.67 -47.84
CA LEU A 10 -3.37 32.09 -46.51
C LEU A 10 -3.26 30.85 -45.65
N LYS A 11 -2.03 30.42 -45.48
CA LYS A 11 -1.60 29.49 -44.43
C LYS A 11 -1.90 30.12 -43.08
N GLY A 12 -2.83 29.53 -42.34
CA GLY A 12 -3.03 29.75 -40.92
C GLY A 12 -2.60 28.51 -40.18
N GLU A 13 -1.38 28.50 -39.65
CA GLU A 13 -0.93 27.48 -38.71
C GLU A 13 -1.78 27.55 -37.43
N PRO A 14 -2.33 26.42 -36.91
CA PRO A 14 -2.87 26.43 -35.58
C PRO A 14 -1.69 26.38 -34.57
N GLN A 15 -1.49 27.49 -33.87
CA GLN A 15 -0.65 27.52 -32.69
C GLN A 15 -1.24 26.60 -31.63
N ALA A 16 -0.57 25.50 -31.38
CA ALA A 16 -0.80 24.64 -30.22
C ALA A 16 -0.36 25.43 -28.98
N THR A 17 -1.30 25.97 -28.23
CA THR A 17 -1.08 26.41 -26.86
C THR A 17 -0.98 25.16 -25.98
N ALA A 18 0.24 24.73 -25.71
CA ALA A 18 0.53 23.75 -24.65
C ALA A 18 0.14 24.37 -23.31
N GLY A 19 -0.96 23.93 -22.75
CA GLY A 19 -1.30 24.15 -21.33
C GLY A 19 -0.27 23.44 -20.42
N PRO A 20 -0.08 23.91 -19.19
CA PRO A 20 0.88 23.32 -18.25
C PRO A 20 0.53 21.86 -18.03
N GLY A 21 1.49 20.97 -18.33
CA GLY A 21 1.36 19.53 -18.19
C GLY A 21 0.94 19.14 -16.79
N GLN A 22 -0.10 18.34 -16.71
CA GLN A 22 -0.36 17.51 -15.53
C GLN A 22 0.88 16.65 -15.30
N PRO A 23 1.33 16.48 -14.05
CA PRO A 23 2.42 15.57 -13.77
C PRO A 23 2.00 14.17 -14.25
N ASP A 24 2.84 13.55 -15.07
CA ASP A 24 2.76 12.14 -15.46
C ASP A 24 2.84 11.28 -14.19
N THR A 25 1.71 11.10 -13.54
CA THR A 25 1.60 10.07 -12.50
C THR A 25 1.57 8.75 -13.26
N PRO A 26 2.54 7.85 -13.06
CA PRO A 26 2.50 6.54 -13.67
C PRO A 26 1.15 5.90 -13.34
N PRO A 27 0.51 5.15 -14.27
CA PRO A 27 -0.76 4.52 -14.02
C PRO A 27 -0.63 3.70 -12.73
N ALA A 28 -1.45 4.04 -11.74
CA ALA A 28 -1.46 3.33 -10.47
C ALA A 28 -1.55 1.83 -10.75
N ALA A 29 -0.59 1.07 -10.25
CA ALA A 29 -0.57 -0.37 -10.46
C ALA A 29 -1.93 -0.93 -10.04
N ALA A 30 -2.54 -1.76 -10.92
CA ALA A 30 -3.87 -2.32 -10.69
C ALA A 30 -3.93 -3.00 -9.31
N ALA A 31 -4.88 -2.59 -8.48
CA ALA A 31 -5.04 -3.13 -7.13
C ALA A 31 -5.47 -4.61 -7.18
N ARG A 32 -4.86 -5.46 -6.37
CA ARG A 32 -5.26 -6.87 -6.25
C ARG A 32 -6.39 -7.00 -5.24
N ILE A 33 -7.58 -7.38 -5.71
CA ILE A 33 -8.78 -7.52 -4.88
C ILE A 33 -9.20 -8.99 -4.84
N LEU A 34 -9.23 -9.58 -3.66
CA LEU A 34 -9.78 -10.91 -3.42
C LEU A 34 -11.25 -10.78 -3.06
N ILE A 35 -12.12 -11.40 -3.84
CA ILE A 35 -13.57 -11.38 -3.63
C ILE A 35 -13.99 -12.77 -3.12
N LEU A 36 -14.53 -12.82 -1.92
CA LEU A 36 -15.09 -14.02 -1.31
C LEU A 36 -16.61 -13.94 -1.42
N GLU A 37 -17.18 -14.66 -2.38
CA GLU A 37 -18.59 -14.59 -2.77
C GLU A 37 -19.00 -15.88 -3.46
N ASP A 38 -20.11 -16.49 -3.07
CA ASP A 38 -20.64 -17.71 -3.69
C ASP A 38 -21.66 -17.41 -4.80
N GLU A 39 -22.26 -16.23 -4.80
CA GLU A 39 -23.17 -15.80 -5.86
C GLU A 39 -22.40 -15.09 -6.99
N ALA A 40 -22.26 -15.75 -8.14
CA ALA A 40 -21.52 -15.20 -9.28
C ALA A 40 -22.04 -13.84 -9.75
N TRP A 41 -23.35 -13.60 -9.63
CA TRP A 41 -23.96 -12.31 -9.98
C TRP A 41 -23.47 -11.17 -9.08
N ASP A 42 -23.39 -11.40 -7.79
CA ASP A 42 -22.93 -10.38 -6.82
C ASP A 42 -21.45 -10.09 -7.01
N ALA A 43 -20.64 -11.11 -7.25
CA ALA A 43 -19.22 -10.93 -7.60
C ALA A 43 -19.05 -10.11 -8.89
N GLU A 44 -19.86 -10.38 -9.91
CA GLU A 44 -19.84 -9.61 -11.16
C GLU A 44 -20.33 -8.16 -10.95
N LEU A 45 -21.39 -7.96 -10.17
CA LEU A 45 -21.89 -6.63 -9.81
C LEU A 45 -20.81 -5.80 -9.13
N ALA A 46 -20.12 -6.35 -8.15
CA ALA A 46 -19.03 -5.66 -7.47
C ALA A 46 -17.92 -5.23 -8.44
N GLN A 47 -17.51 -6.13 -9.34
CA GLN A 47 -16.49 -5.84 -10.35
C GLN A 47 -16.95 -4.75 -11.34
N ARG A 48 -18.18 -4.82 -11.81
CA ARG A 48 -18.77 -3.80 -12.70
C ARG A 48 -18.82 -2.42 -12.06
N LEU A 49 -19.19 -2.33 -10.78
CA LEU A 49 -19.23 -1.08 -10.04
C LEU A 49 -17.85 -0.46 -9.90
N MET A 50 -16.84 -1.25 -9.61
CA MET A 50 -15.46 -0.79 -9.52
C MET A 50 -14.92 -0.34 -10.89
N THR A 51 -15.21 -1.09 -11.95
CA THR A 51 -14.83 -0.74 -13.33
C THR A 51 -15.51 0.56 -13.78
N SER A 52 -16.83 0.72 -13.54
CA SER A 52 -17.57 1.93 -13.89
C SER A 52 -17.08 3.17 -13.14
N ALA A 53 -16.46 2.97 -11.98
CA ALA A 53 -15.83 4.02 -11.20
C ALA A 53 -14.34 4.22 -11.55
N GLU A 54 -13.84 3.61 -12.63
CA GLU A 54 -12.45 3.74 -13.10
C GLU A 54 -11.41 3.33 -12.04
N ILE A 55 -11.73 2.35 -11.19
CA ILE A 55 -10.77 1.75 -10.27
C ILE A 55 -9.97 0.73 -11.08
N GLY A 56 -8.64 0.93 -11.19
CA GLY A 56 -7.75 -0.07 -11.80
C GLY A 56 -7.53 -1.23 -10.83
N PHE A 57 -8.00 -2.43 -11.19
CA PHE A 57 -7.83 -3.61 -10.34
C PHE A 57 -7.69 -4.90 -11.14
N THR A 58 -7.17 -5.92 -10.47
CA THR A 58 -7.28 -7.34 -10.84
C THR A 58 -8.02 -8.04 -9.71
N ALA A 59 -8.94 -8.93 -10.04
CA ALA A 59 -9.74 -9.65 -9.05
C ALA A 59 -9.57 -11.17 -9.18
N VAL A 60 -9.58 -11.84 -8.04
CA VAL A 60 -9.78 -13.28 -7.92
C VAL A 60 -11.05 -13.49 -7.10
N VAL A 61 -11.97 -14.32 -7.59
CA VAL A 61 -13.21 -14.67 -6.90
C VAL A 61 -13.06 -16.07 -6.35
N VAL A 62 -13.44 -16.26 -5.09
CA VAL A 62 -13.42 -17.53 -4.37
C VAL A 62 -14.70 -17.67 -3.56
N ASP A 63 -15.15 -18.90 -3.31
CA ASP A 63 -16.42 -19.22 -2.65
C ASP A 63 -16.27 -20.15 -1.44
N THR A 64 -15.06 -20.66 -1.19
CA THR A 64 -14.79 -21.60 -0.09
C THR A 64 -13.68 -21.09 0.82
N LYS A 65 -13.66 -21.59 2.04
CA LYS A 65 -12.60 -21.31 3.02
C LYS A 65 -11.23 -21.74 2.51
N GLU A 66 -11.15 -22.89 1.87
CA GLU A 66 -9.91 -23.48 1.35
C GLU A 66 -9.32 -22.63 0.25
N SER A 67 -10.12 -22.25 -0.76
CA SER A 67 -9.71 -21.37 -1.85
C SER A 67 -9.37 -19.96 -1.35
N PHE A 68 -10.11 -19.46 -0.35
CA PHE A 68 -9.79 -18.18 0.30
C PHE A 68 -8.39 -18.19 0.94
N LEU A 69 -8.08 -19.21 1.74
CA LEU A 69 -6.77 -19.33 2.39
C LEU A 69 -5.63 -19.52 1.38
N GLU A 70 -5.85 -20.27 0.33
CA GLU A 70 -4.89 -20.44 -0.76
C GLU A 70 -4.59 -19.10 -1.45
N GLN A 71 -5.63 -18.34 -1.80
CA GLN A 71 -5.48 -17.07 -2.49
C GLN A 71 -4.94 -15.94 -1.61
N LEU A 72 -5.15 -15.97 -0.31
CA LEU A 72 -4.47 -15.05 0.60
C LEU A 72 -2.94 -15.15 0.45
N ALA A 73 -2.41 -16.38 0.30
CA ALA A 73 -0.97 -16.60 0.17
C ALA A 73 -0.46 -16.40 -1.27
N ALA A 74 -1.18 -16.94 -2.27
CA ALA A 74 -0.75 -16.96 -3.66
C ALA A 74 -0.97 -15.61 -4.36
N PHE A 75 -2.16 -15.04 -4.25
CA PHE A 75 -2.56 -13.80 -4.91
C PHE A 75 -2.05 -12.54 -4.16
N ARG A 76 -1.86 -12.63 -2.84
CA ARG A 76 -1.43 -11.51 -1.97
C ARG A 76 -2.28 -10.27 -2.18
N PRO A 77 -3.56 -10.31 -1.83
CA PRO A 77 -4.49 -9.22 -2.09
C PRO A 77 -4.07 -7.94 -1.36
N GLN A 78 -4.47 -6.80 -1.92
CA GLN A 78 -4.35 -5.48 -1.30
C GLN A 78 -5.68 -5.03 -0.66
N LEU A 79 -6.78 -5.71 -1.01
CA LEU A 79 -8.10 -5.54 -0.42
C LEU A 79 -8.86 -6.86 -0.52
N ILE A 80 -9.65 -7.15 0.50
CA ILE A 80 -10.58 -8.27 0.53
C ILE A 80 -12.00 -7.71 0.56
N LEU A 81 -12.83 -8.17 -0.37
CA LEU A 81 -14.28 -7.96 -0.37
C LEU A 81 -14.92 -9.30 -0.04
N SER A 82 -15.64 -9.39 1.07
CA SER A 82 -16.20 -10.66 1.56
C SER A 82 -17.71 -10.55 1.74
N ASP A 83 -18.46 -11.49 1.18
CA ASP A 83 -19.82 -11.68 1.65
C ASP A 83 -19.81 -12.09 3.13
N PHE A 84 -20.85 -11.70 3.81
CA PHE A 84 -21.07 -12.07 5.21
C PHE A 84 -21.62 -13.50 5.37
N GLN A 85 -22.46 -13.94 4.45
CA GLN A 85 -23.14 -15.23 4.48
C GLN A 85 -22.70 -16.12 3.33
N LEU A 86 -21.86 -17.10 3.64
CA LEU A 86 -21.40 -18.09 2.69
C LEU A 86 -21.74 -19.50 3.21
N PRO A 87 -21.98 -20.49 2.34
CA PRO A 87 -22.21 -21.87 2.74
C PRO A 87 -21.01 -22.43 3.51
N GLY A 88 -21.22 -22.77 4.79
CA GLY A 88 -20.17 -23.38 5.63
C GLY A 88 -19.03 -22.47 6.09
N PHE A 89 -19.04 -21.18 5.70
CA PHE A 89 -18.02 -20.20 6.06
C PHE A 89 -18.66 -18.81 6.19
N SER A 90 -18.30 -18.01 7.16
CA SER A 90 -18.89 -16.68 7.36
C SER A 90 -17.88 -15.57 7.10
N GLY A 91 -18.38 -14.39 6.68
CA GLY A 91 -17.56 -13.20 6.52
C GLY A 91 -16.84 -12.77 7.80
N ALA A 92 -17.44 -13.02 8.98
CA ALA A 92 -16.78 -12.79 10.26
C ALA A 92 -15.58 -13.72 10.46
N ALA A 93 -15.70 -15.00 10.08
CA ALA A 93 -14.58 -15.94 10.13
C ALA A 93 -13.51 -15.61 9.08
N ALA A 94 -13.91 -15.12 7.90
CA ALA A 94 -13.00 -14.64 6.87
C ALA A 94 -12.20 -13.41 7.35
N LEU A 95 -12.89 -12.44 7.99
CA LEU A 95 -12.27 -11.26 8.61
C LEU A 95 -11.20 -11.67 9.62
N LYS A 96 -11.50 -12.59 10.53
CA LYS A 96 -10.56 -13.08 11.53
C LYS A 96 -9.35 -13.74 10.88
N LEU A 97 -9.55 -14.62 9.89
CA LEU A 97 -8.45 -15.28 9.17
C LEU A 97 -7.60 -14.28 8.38
N ALA A 98 -8.20 -13.27 7.77
CA ALA A 98 -7.48 -12.22 7.08
C ALA A 98 -6.59 -11.43 8.06
N GLN A 99 -7.10 -11.06 9.22
CA GLN A 99 -6.33 -10.37 10.26
C GLN A 99 -5.16 -11.20 10.81
N GLU A 100 -5.34 -12.51 10.95
CA GLU A 100 -4.27 -13.41 11.38
C GLU A 100 -3.18 -13.60 10.33
N ARG A 101 -3.53 -13.62 9.04
CA ARG A 101 -2.62 -13.94 7.94
C ARG A 101 -2.05 -12.72 7.22
N CYS A 102 -2.83 -11.65 7.13
CA CYS A 102 -2.48 -10.43 6.41
C CYS A 102 -3.08 -9.19 7.11
N PRO A 103 -2.63 -8.83 8.33
CA PRO A 103 -3.24 -7.80 9.17
C PRO A 103 -3.26 -6.40 8.56
N SER A 104 -2.42 -6.13 7.57
CA SER A 104 -2.38 -4.84 6.86
C SER A 104 -3.40 -4.74 5.71
N VAL A 105 -4.02 -5.86 5.31
CA VAL A 105 -4.97 -5.89 4.19
C VAL A 105 -6.37 -5.51 4.69
N PRO A 106 -6.99 -4.46 4.15
CA PRO A 106 -8.34 -4.06 4.53
C PRO A 106 -9.38 -5.09 4.07
N VAL A 107 -10.36 -5.33 4.93
CA VAL A 107 -11.51 -6.20 4.64
C VAL A 107 -12.78 -5.37 4.62
N ILE A 108 -13.49 -5.38 3.51
CA ILE A 108 -14.83 -4.80 3.37
C ILE A 108 -15.85 -5.92 3.35
N ILE A 109 -16.87 -5.82 4.20
CA ILE A 109 -17.98 -6.76 4.20
C ILE A 109 -19.05 -6.26 3.22
N TRP A 110 -19.44 -7.16 2.30
CA TRP A 110 -20.43 -6.93 1.25
C TRP A 110 -21.60 -7.87 1.46
N SER A 111 -22.73 -7.39 1.98
CA SER A 111 -23.81 -8.27 2.43
C SER A 111 -25.19 -7.86 1.91
N GLY A 112 -26.03 -8.84 1.61
CA GLY A 112 -27.42 -8.61 1.21
C GLY A 112 -28.30 -8.11 2.36
N PHE A 113 -28.08 -8.63 3.56
CA PHE A 113 -28.80 -8.23 4.76
C PHE A 113 -27.91 -8.41 5.99
N LEU A 114 -27.80 -7.35 6.77
CA LEU A 114 -27.19 -7.40 8.10
C LEU A 114 -27.98 -6.43 9.01
N GLY A 115 -28.30 -6.87 10.21
CA GLY A 115 -28.85 -5.97 11.22
C GLY A 115 -27.78 -4.94 11.63
N ASP A 116 -28.21 -3.75 12.03
CA ASP A 116 -27.31 -2.65 12.41
C ASP A 116 -26.32 -3.06 13.51
N GLU A 117 -26.75 -3.90 14.46
CA GLU A 117 -25.91 -4.39 15.55
C GLU A 117 -24.75 -5.26 15.04
N ALA A 118 -25.02 -6.14 14.07
CA ALA A 118 -23.98 -7.01 13.49
C ALA A 118 -22.99 -6.22 12.64
N ALA A 119 -23.43 -5.20 11.91
CA ALA A 119 -22.56 -4.28 11.18
C ALA A 119 -21.58 -3.54 12.11
N VAL A 120 -22.10 -3.00 13.23
CA VAL A 120 -21.28 -2.32 14.25
C VAL A 120 -20.25 -3.28 14.86
N GLU A 121 -20.65 -4.53 15.12
CA GLU A 121 -19.75 -5.52 15.69
C GLU A 121 -18.62 -5.90 14.72
N LEU A 122 -18.88 -6.04 13.43
CA LEU A 122 -17.85 -6.29 12.41
C LEU A 122 -16.85 -5.14 12.30
N ILE A 123 -17.29 -3.90 12.38
CA ILE A 123 -16.38 -2.75 12.40
C ILE A 123 -15.51 -2.77 13.66
N LYS A 124 -16.07 -3.08 14.83
CA LYS A 124 -15.29 -3.23 16.08
C LYS A 124 -14.27 -4.37 15.98
N GLN A 125 -14.62 -5.44 15.27
CA GLN A 125 -13.72 -6.56 14.99
C GLN A 125 -12.67 -6.22 13.95
N GLY A 126 -12.68 -5.01 13.37
CA GLY A 126 -11.65 -4.49 12.48
C GLY A 126 -11.96 -4.61 10.99
N ALA A 127 -13.22 -4.80 10.60
CA ALA A 127 -13.61 -4.59 9.21
C ALA A 127 -13.41 -3.11 8.83
N SER A 128 -12.87 -2.87 7.65
CA SER A 128 -12.61 -1.50 7.17
C SER A 128 -13.88 -0.77 6.78
N ASP A 129 -14.87 -1.48 6.28
CA ASP A 129 -16.22 -0.97 6.01
C ASP A 129 -17.20 -2.13 5.89
N TYR A 130 -18.49 -1.74 5.87
CA TYR A 130 -19.61 -2.60 5.65
C TYR A 130 -20.56 -1.98 4.62
N ILE A 131 -20.89 -2.72 3.57
CA ILE A 131 -21.69 -2.25 2.44
C ILE A 131 -22.87 -3.20 2.22
N LEU A 132 -24.07 -2.63 2.14
CA LEU A 132 -25.26 -3.38 1.76
C LEU A 132 -25.32 -3.59 0.23
N LYS A 133 -25.63 -4.80 -0.21
CA LYS A 133 -25.84 -5.16 -1.63
C LYS A 133 -27.03 -4.43 -2.25
N ASP A 134 -28.00 -3.99 -1.46
CA ASP A 134 -29.13 -3.16 -1.90
C ASP A 134 -28.78 -1.67 -2.09
N ARG A 135 -27.61 -1.22 -1.56
CA ARG A 135 -27.08 0.15 -1.71
C ARG A 135 -25.66 0.12 -2.31
N PRO A 136 -25.51 -0.48 -3.48
CA PRO A 136 -24.19 -0.83 -4.03
C PRO A 136 -23.37 0.40 -4.45
N ALA A 137 -23.99 1.56 -4.63
CA ALA A 137 -23.33 2.80 -5.06
C ALA A 137 -22.19 3.26 -4.12
N ARG A 138 -22.18 2.79 -2.85
CA ARG A 138 -21.13 3.11 -1.88
C ARG A 138 -19.85 2.29 -2.06
N LEU A 139 -19.92 1.13 -2.72
CA LEU A 139 -18.81 0.20 -2.83
C LEU A 139 -17.55 0.84 -3.43
N PRO A 140 -17.58 1.55 -4.57
CA PRO A 140 -16.37 2.12 -5.14
C PRO A 140 -15.67 3.13 -4.23
N SER A 141 -16.44 3.96 -3.53
CA SER A 141 -15.87 4.95 -2.61
C SER A 141 -15.23 4.30 -1.37
N ALA A 142 -15.84 3.23 -0.86
CA ALA A 142 -15.29 2.45 0.24
C ALA A 142 -13.99 1.74 -0.16
N VAL A 143 -13.95 1.13 -1.34
CA VAL A 143 -12.76 0.48 -1.89
C VAL A 143 -11.60 1.47 -2.04
N ARG A 144 -11.84 2.64 -2.66
CA ARG A 144 -10.80 3.68 -2.80
C ARG A 144 -10.26 4.13 -1.45
N ARG A 145 -11.15 4.40 -0.49
CA ARG A 145 -10.75 4.82 0.85
C ARG A 145 -9.92 3.75 1.55
N ALA A 146 -10.39 2.50 1.54
CA ALA A 146 -9.69 1.40 2.19
C ALA A 146 -8.29 1.14 1.59
N LEU A 147 -8.16 1.21 0.27
CA LEU A 147 -6.87 1.10 -0.41
C LEU A 147 -5.94 2.26 -0.06
N ALA A 148 -6.43 3.50 -0.08
CA ALA A 148 -5.63 4.68 0.25
C ALA A 148 -5.15 4.65 1.71
N GLU A 149 -6.02 4.28 2.66
CA GLU A 149 -5.66 4.15 4.08
C GLU A 149 -4.63 3.02 4.31
N ALA A 150 -4.75 1.90 3.58
CA ALA A 150 -3.78 0.82 3.65
C ALA A 150 -2.42 1.24 3.11
N GLU A 151 -2.40 1.97 1.99
CA GLU A 151 -1.16 2.50 1.41
C GLU A 151 -0.48 3.50 2.35
N GLN A 152 -1.23 4.44 2.92
CA GLN A 152 -0.69 5.39 3.91
C GLN A 152 -0.09 4.68 5.13
N ARG A 153 -0.77 3.65 5.66
CA ARG A 153 -0.23 2.86 6.77
C ARG A 153 1.07 2.14 6.39
N ALA A 154 1.13 1.58 5.19
CA ALA A 154 2.33 0.91 4.69
C ALA A 154 3.50 1.88 4.52
N GLN A 155 3.25 3.09 4.00
CA GLN A 155 4.26 4.15 3.88
C GLN A 155 4.80 4.58 5.24
N LEU A 156 3.92 4.83 6.21
CA LEU A 156 4.33 5.20 7.57
C LEU A 156 5.21 4.12 8.20
N ALA A 157 4.81 2.85 8.12
CA ALA A 157 5.61 1.74 8.63
C ALA A 157 7.00 1.66 7.98
N GLN A 158 7.10 1.91 6.67
CA GLN A 158 8.38 1.97 5.98
C GLN A 158 9.26 3.12 6.46
N PHE A 159 8.69 4.30 6.69
CA PHE A 159 9.44 5.44 7.23
C PHE A 159 9.94 5.18 8.66
N GLU A 160 9.12 4.58 9.51
CA GLU A 160 9.52 4.18 10.87
C GLU A 160 10.70 3.20 10.85
N ASP A 161 10.63 2.17 10.00
CA ASP A 161 11.71 1.20 9.80
C ASP A 161 13.03 1.87 9.33
N GLN A 162 12.92 2.81 8.39
CA GLN A 162 14.09 3.55 7.91
C GLN A 162 14.72 4.41 9.00
N LEU A 163 13.92 5.08 9.82
CA LEU A 163 14.40 5.88 10.96
C LEU A 163 15.12 5.00 11.99
N ILE A 164 14.55 3.86 12.35
CA ILE A 164 15.16 2.91 13.29
C ILE A 164 16.53 2.44 12.76
N ARG A 165 16.61 2.06 11.50
CA ARG A 165 17.87 1.64 10.87
C ARG A 165 18.91 2.76 10.83
N ALA A 166 18.50 3.98 10.51
CA ALA A 166 19.39 5.14 10.50
C ALA A 166 19.95 5.44 11.89
N GLN A 167 19.11 5.37 12.93
CA GLN A 167 19.54 5.54 14.32
C GLN A 167 20.54 4.46 14.76
N GLN A 168 20.29 3.20 14.39
CA GLN A 168 21.22 2.10 14.70
C GLN A 168 22.58 2.31 14.04
N LEU A 169 22.61 2.70 12.78
CA LEU A 169 23.84 2.98 12.05
C LEU A 169 24.61 4.17 12.65
N ALA A 170 23.91 5.24 13.03
CA ALA A 170 24.53 6.39 13.68
C ALA A 170 25.16 6.01 15.04
N SER A 171 24.47 5.20 15.84
CA SER A 171 24.98 4.71 17.12
C SER A 171 26.24 3.83 16.96
N LEU A 172 26.26 2.96 15.98
CA LEU A 172 27.42 2.13 15.65
C LEU A 172 28.60 2.99 15.20
N GLY A 173 28.35 4.03 14.39
CA GLY A 173 29.37 4.96 13.95
C GLY A 173 30.01 5.74 15.12
N GLN A 174 29.20 6.16 16.10
CA GLN A 174 29.69 6.83 17.30
C GLN A 174 30.55 5.90 18.16
N LEU A 175 30.16 4.65 18.34
CA LEU A 175 30.95 3.66 19.06
C LEU A 175 32.30 3.42 18.40
N ALA A 176 32.32 3.22 17.07
CA ALA A 176 33.55 3.01 16.31
C ALA A 176 34.49 4.22 16.41
N ALA A 177 33.97 5.44 16.36
CA ALA A 177 34.75 6.66 16.52
C ALA A 177 35.36 6.77 17.94
N ALA A 178 34.58 6.43 18.98
CA ALA A 178 35.07 6.43 20.36
C ALA A 178 36.18 5.37 20.59
N GLU A 179 36.04 4.18 20.01
CA GLU A 179 37.07 3.14 20.08
C GLU A 179 38.38 3.58 19.38
N GLN A 180 38.29 4.26 18.26
CA GLN A 180 39.46 4.81 17.56
C GLN A 180 40.15 5.88 18.39
N GLU A 181 39.41 6.75 19.06
CA GLU A 181 39.95 7.79 19.92
C GLU A 181 40.64 7.21 21.14
N VAL A 182 40.05 6.22 21.79
CA VAL A 182 40.68 5.47 22.88
C VAL A 182 41.98 4.78 22.41
N GLY A 183 41.98 4.19 21.24
CA GLY A 183 43.15 3.57 20.62
C GLY A 183 44.30 4.57 20.39
N ARG A 184 43.99 5.76 19.83
CA ARG A 184 44.98 6.85 19.67
C ARG A 184 45.56 7.31 21.00
N THR A 185 44.73 7.53 21.99
CA THR A 185 45.16 7.99 23.32
C THR A 185 46.08 6.95 23.96
N ARG A 186 45.78 5.66 23.86
CA ARG A 186 46.64 4.57 24.35
C ARG A 186 48.01 4.57 23.66
N GLN A 187 48.03 4.76 22.34
CA GLN A 187 49.31 4.80 21.57
C GLN A 187 50.17 6.01 21.99
N MET A 188 49.55 7.19 22.15
CA MET A 188 50.25 8.39 22.62
C MET A 188 50.86 8.22 24.03
N LEU A 189 50.11 7.62 24.94
CA LEU A 189 50.58 7.30 26.30
C LEU A 189 51.71 6.29 26.30
N ALA A 190 51.65 5.28 25.45
CA ALA A 190 52.72 4.28 25.30
C ALA A 190 54.03 4.92 24.76
N ALA A 191 53.94 5.79 23.75
CA ALA A 191 55.05 6.52 23.18
C ALA A 191 55.68 7.47 24.22
N ALA A 192 54.86 8.22 24.99
CA ALA A 192 55.35 9.09 26.04
C ALA A 192 56.07 8.32 27.16
N ARG A 193 55.60 7.15 27.56
CA ARG A 193 56.27 6.28 28.53
C ARG A 193 57.63 5.78 28.03
N GLN A 194 57.73 5.40 26.77
CA GLN A 194 59.02 4.97 26.21
C GLN A 194 60.03 6.10 26.14
N GLN A 195 59.63 7.33 25.86
CA GLN A 195 60.53 8.50 25.89
C GLN A 195 60.98 8.85 27.30
N ALA A 196 60.12 8.73 28.28
CA ALA A 196 60.47 8.99 29.69
C ALA A 196 61.52 7.99 30.26
N THR A 197 61.39 6.72 29.86
CA THR A 197 62.38 5.69 30.27
C THR A 197 63.71 5.78 29.52
N ALA A 198 63.75 6.39 28.33
CA ALA A 198 65.00 6.58 27.56
C ALA A 198 65.85 7.78 28.12
N THR A 199 65.25 8.72 28.86
CA THR A 199 65.93 9.89 29.45
C THR A 199 66.47 9.63 30.86
N ASP A 200 66.16 8.50 31.47
CA ASP A 200 66.54 8.17 32.85
C ASP A 200 67.68 7.10 32.93
N THR A 201 68.59 7.10 31.96
CA THR A 201 69.79 6.26 32.01
C THR A 201 70.95 7.13 32.55
N PRO A 202 71.37 6.97 33.83
CA PRO A 202 72.51 7.68 34.37
C PRO A 202 73.80 7.15 33.80
N SER A 203 74.71 8.04 33.40
CA SER A 203 76.12 7.75 33.01
C SER A 203 76.91 7.25 34.17
#